data_9cda30abf05ac6919ee319c437cf2205
#
_entry.id   9cda30abf05ac6919ee319c437cf2205
#
_cell.length_a   1.000
_cell.length_b   1.000
_cell.length_c   1.000
_cell.angle_alpha   90.00
_cell.angle_beta   90.00
_cell.angle_gamma   90.00
#
_symmetry.space_group_name_H-M   'P 1'
#
loop_
_entity.id
_entity.type
_entity.pdbx_description
1 polymer ?
#
loop_
_entity_poly.entity_id
_entity_poly.type
_entity_poly.pdbx_seq_one_letter_code
_entity_poly.pdbx_strand_id
1 'polypeptide(L)'
;GKRFVCGDTGAGMAGKTLAMVAKKFGLKCKIFMGVKDIKRQKPNVDAMKKFGAEVVPVTSGSQTLIDAVSECMRYWVANCLESHLVVGSTVGPNIFVKICGYSTSQISRELIVQIKDEFGKIPRRLKLLNVIGGGSSSYGFWSSFMDYDKKQVEFVGIEAGGPKKSKLHAAPLTNNSKIGILHGAAQYVIQDKDGQIGLTDSISAGLDYSGISPLHCFLKDTKRARYTSATDEEALSA
;
A
#
# COMPACT_ATOMS: atom_id res chain seq x y z
N GLY A 1 26.18 12.58 -2.23
CA GLY A 1 24.75 12.30 -2.09
C GLY A 1 24.16 11.80 -3.41
N LYS A 2 22.95 11.29 -3.40
CA LYS A 2 22.25 10.83 -4.61
C LYS A 2 21.74 12.05 -5.40
N ARG A 3 21.75 11.92 -6.75
CA ARG A 3 21.34 13.02 -7.64
C ARG A 3 19.84 13.10 -7.85
N PHE A 4 19.13 11.97 -7.73
CA PHE A 4 17.71 11.93 -7.91
C PHE A 4 17.05 10.87 -7.04
N VAL A 5 15.73 10.98 -6.90
CA VAL A 5 14.88 10.01 -6.24
C VAL A 5 13.96 9.35 -7.25
N CYS A 6 13.67 8.07 -7.04
CA CYS A 6 12.66 7.35 -7.80
C CYS A 6 11.64 6.68 -6.86
N GLY A 7 10.43 6.58 -7.32
CA GLY A 7 9.33 5.93 -6.59
C GLY A 7 8.23 5.51 -7.54
N ASP A 8 7.27 4.79 -7.01
CA ASP A 8 6.09 4.30 -7.71
C ASP A 8 4.81 4.93 -7.16
N THR A 9 3.74 4.82 -7.92
CA THR A 9 2.41 5.23 -7.47
C THR A 9 1.30 4.56 -8.28
N GLY A 10 0.20 4.20 -7.62
CA GLY A 10 -1.04 3.76 -8.25
C GLY A 10 -2.07 4.89 -8.26
N ALA A 11 -2.67 5.23 -7.11
CA ALA A 11 -3.65 6.30 -6.99
C ALA A 11 -3.06 7.72 -7.15
N GLY A 12 -1.74 7.88 -7.05
CA GLY A 12 -1.04 9.14 -7.30
C GLY A 12 -0.70 9.97 -6.06
N MET A 13 -1.24 9.66 -4.87
CA MET A 13 -0.94 10.43 -3.66
C MET A 13 0.53 10.30 -3.24
N ALA A 14 1.07 9.07 -3.20
CA ALA A 14 2.49 8.83 -2.89
C ALA A 14 3.41 9.55 -3.87
N GLY A 15 3.14 9.43 -5.17
CA GLY A 15 3.90 10.12 -6.22
C GLY A 15 3.84 11.63 -6.09
N LYS A 16 2.66 12.20 -5.84
CA LYS A 16 2.50 13.65 -5.64
C LYS A 16 3.30 14.15 -4.44
N THR A 17 3.25 13.43 -3.33
CA THR A 17 4.01 13.77 -2.13
C THR A 17 5.52 13.68 -2.38
N LEU A 18 5.98 12.61 -3.05
CA LEU A 18 7.38 12.46 -3.43
C LEU A 18 7.85 13.60 -4.34
N ALA A 19 7.06 13.96 -5.36
CA ALA A 19 7.37 15.06 -6.27
C ALA A 19 7.50 16.41 -5.53
N MET A 20 6.57 16.69 -4.62
CA MET A 20 6.58 17.91 -3.80
C MET A 20 7.81 17.99 -2.90
N VAL A 21 8.14 16.90 -2.21
CA VAL A 21 9.30 16.81 -1.31
C VAL A 21 10.59 16.91 -2.11
N ALA A 22 10.72 16.20 -3.22
CA ALA A 22 11.89 16.27 -4.09
C ALA A 22 12.14 17.69 -4.59
N LYS A 23 11.08 18.38 -5.02
CA LYS A 23 11.17 19.81 -5.41
C LYS A 23 11.68 20.68 -4.27
N LYS A 24 11.18 20.47 -3.05
CA LYS A 24 11.61 21.25 -1.86
C LYS A 24 13.10 21.06 -1.56
N PHE A 25 13.65 19.87 -1.80
CA PHE A 25 15.06 19.56 -1.59
C PHE A 25 15.94 19.74 -2.85
N GLY A 26 15.41 20.26 -3.95
CA GLY A 26 16.16 20.46 -5.18
C GLY A 26 16.61 19.16 -5.87
N LEU A 27 15.92 18.04 -5.60
CA LEU A 27 16.24 16.74 -6.17
C LEU A 27 15.43 16.49 -7.45
N LYS A 28 16.05 15.86 -8.45
CA LYS A 28 15.31 15.31 -9.58
C LYS A 28 14.45 14.12 -9.11
N CYS A 29 13.26 13.97 -9.69
CA CYS A 29 12.29 12.98 -9.27
C CYS A 29 11.73 12.22 -10.48
N LYS A 30 11.79 10.86 -10.42
CA LYS A 30 11.14 9.97 -11.37
C LYS A 30 10.08 9.15 -10.68
N ILE A 31 8.87 9.12 -11.24
CA ILE A 31 7.73 8.40 -10.67
C ILE A 31 7.18 7.43 -11.70
N PHE A 32 7.25 6.14 -11.38
CA PHE A 32 6.72 5.08 -12.22
C PHE A 32 5.23 4.89 -11.95
N MET A 33 4.43 4.86 -13.01
CA MET A 33 2.98 4.71 -12.89
C MET A 33 2.41 3.95 -14.08
N GLY A 34 1.55 2.97 -13.81
CA GLY A 34 0.89 2.19 -14.86
C GLY A 34 0.02 3.07 -15.77
N VAL A 35 -0.02 2.80 -17.06
CA VAL A 35 -0.79 3.65 -18.01
C VAL A 35 -2.30 3.61 -17.74
N LYS A 36 -2.83 2.53 -17.19
CA LYS A 36 -4.23 2.48 -16.72
C LYS A 36 -4.46 3.46 -15.57
N ASP A 37 -3.54 3.49 -14.61
CA ASP A 37 -3.60 4.39 -13.46
C ASP A 37 -3.39 5.85 -13.87
N ILE A 38 -2.48 6.12 -14.82
CA ILE A 38 -2.28 7.46 -15.40
C ILE A 38 -3.59 8.02 -15.97
N LYS A 39 -4.35 7.17 -16.69
CA LYS A 39 -5.63 7.60 -17.28
C LYS A 39 -6.68 7.91 -16.23
N ARG A 40 -6.86 7.02 -15.24
CA ARG A 40 -7.90 7.17 -14.20
C ARG A 40 -7.54 8.19 -13.12
N GLN A 41 -6.25 8.56 -12.99
CA GLN A 41 -5.72 9.47 -11.95
C GLN A 41 -5.05 10.71 -12.54
N LYS A 42 -5.52 11.18 -13.69
CA LYS A 42 -4.94 12.32 -14.42
C LYS A 42 -4.68 13.57 -13.56
N PRO A 43 -5.58 14.02 -12.66
CA PRO A 43 -5.31 15.20 -11.82
C PRO A 43 -4.07 15.06 -10.94
N ASN A 44 -3.79 13.86 -10.41
CA ASN A 44 -2.59 13.59 -9.63
C ASN A 44 -1.34 13.58 -10.51
N VAL A 45 -1.44 13.07 -11.75
CA VAL A 45 -0.34 13.11 -12.73
C VAL A 45 0.02 14.56 -13.08
N ASP A 46 -0.97 15.40 -13.33
CA ASP A 46 -0.76 16.82 -13.62
C ASP A 46 -0.11 17.55 -12.42
N ALA A 47 -0.49 17.22 -11.20
CA ALA A 47 0.14 17.76 -9.99
C ALA A 47 1.61 17.33 -9.85
N MET A 48 1.93 16.04 -10.09
CA MET A 48 3.32 15.55 -10.07
C MET A 48 4.20 16.30 -11.07
N LYS A 49 3.71 16.51 -12.30
CA LYS A 49 4.41 17.27 -13.33
C LYS A 49 4.61 18.76 -12.95
N LYS A 50 3.61 19.39 -12.32
CA LYS A 50 3.73 20.79 -11.80
C LYS A 50 4.81 20.89 -10.71
N PHE A 51 5.06 19.84 -9.95
CA PHE A 51 6.18 19.79 -9.01
C PHE A 51 7.52 19.47 -9.67
N GLY A 52 7.55 19.24 -10.99
CA GLY A 52 8.78 18.99 -11.75
C GLY A 52 9.20 17.52 -11.79
N ALA A 53 8.34 16.59 -11.40
CA ALA A 53 8.61 15.16 -11.51
C ALA A 53 8.41 14.66 -12.96
N GLU A 54 9.28 13.77 -13.38
CA GLU A 54 9.12 12.95 -14.58
C GLU A 54 8.20 11.76 -14.22
N VAL A 55 7.02 11.70 -14.83
CA VAL A 55 6.12 10.54 -14.70
C VAL A 55 6.41 9.58 -15.84
N VAL A 56 6.94 8.40 -15.49
CA VAL A 56 7.33 7.34 -16.42
C VAL A 56 6.16 6.38 -16.59
N PRO A 57 5.56 6.30 -17.80
CA PRO A 57 4.45 5.39 -18.04
C PRO A 57 4.94 3.94 -18.14
N VAL A 58 4.31 3.05 -17.37
CA VAL A 58 4.58 1.61 -17.42
C VAL A 58 3.51 0.93 -18.27
N THR A 59 3.94 0.34 -19.37
CA THR A 59 3.08 -0.29 -20.40
C THR A 59 3.10 -1.81 -20.34
N SER A 60 4.00 -2.40 -19.56
CA SER A 60 4.13 -3.85 -19.37
C SER A 60 3.10 -4.40 -18.38
N GLY A 61 2.83 -5.69 -18.45
CA GLY A 61 2.00 -6.45 -17.52
C GLY A 61 0.57 -5.93 -17.40
N SER A 62 0.08 -5.81 -16.18
CA SER A 62 -1.27 -5.31 -15.88
C SER A 62 -1.45 -3.83 -16.18
N GLN A 63 -0.35 -3.09 -16.32
CA GLN A 63 -0.32 -1.63 -16.51
C GLN A 63 -0.89 -0.86 -15.30
N THR A 64 -0.79 -1.44 -14.12
CA THR A 64 -1.23 -0.90 -12.83
C THR A 64 -0.08 -0.81 -11.83
N LEU A 65 -0.40 -0.53 -10.56
CA LEU A 65 0.56 -0.33 -9.48
C LEU A 65 1.61 -1.45 -9.37
N ILE A 66 1.23 -2.72 -9.54
CA ILE A 66 2.17 -3.83 -9.36
C ILE A 66 3.35 -3.78 -10.33
N ASP A 67 3.07 -3.46 -11.59
CA ASP A 67 4.12 -3.32 -12.62
C ASP A 67 4.89 -2.02 -12.44
N ALA A 68 4.25 -0.96 -11.95
CA ALA A 68 4.92 0.30 -11.60
C ALA A 68 5.97 0.09 -10.50
N VAL A 69 5.65 -0.67 -9.45
CA VAL A 69 6.60 -1.04 -8.39
C VAL A 69 7.76 -1.86 -8.96
N SER A 70 7.45 -2.89 -9.77
CA SER A 70 8.46 -3.76 -10.39
C SER A 70 9.42 -2.96 -11.27
N GLU A 71 8.91 -2.04 -12.08
CA GLU A 71 9.70 -1.22 -13.00
C GLU A 71 10.54 -0.19 -12.26
N CYS A 72 9.99 0.42 -11.22
CA CYS A 72 10.72 1.33 -10.34
C CYS A 72 11.90 0.63 -9.65
N MET A 73 11.70 -0.59 -9.15
CA MET A 73 12.77 -1.38 -8.54
C MET A 73 13.86 -1.77 -9.56
N ARG A 74 13.48 -2.22 -10.77
CA ARG A 74 14.44 -2.52 -11.84
C ARG A 74 15.27 -1.29 -12.22
N TYR A 75 14.59 -0.16 -12.39
CA TYR A 75 15.27 1.11 -12.67
C TYR A 75 16.24 1.51 -11.56
N TRP A 76 15.80 1.41 -10.30
CA TRP A 76 16.67 1.73 -9.17
C TRP A 76 17.88 0.84 -9.08
N VAL A 77 17.76 -0.47 -9.25
CA VAL A 77 18.90 -1.42 -9.25
C VAL A 77 19.91 -1.03 -10.31
N ALA A 78 19.46 -0.72 -11.52
CA ALA A 78 20.33 -0.29 -12.63
C ALA A 78 21.01 1.07 -12.38
N ASN A 79 20.45 1.93 -11.53
CA ASN A 79 20.90 3.29 -11.27
C ASN A 79 21.20 3.55 -9.79
N CYS A 80 21.48 2.51 -9.00
CA CYS A 80 21.57 2.59 -7.54
C CYS A 80 22.68 3.52 -7.01
N LEU A 81 23.72 3.78 -7.81
CA LEU A 81 24.80 4.71 -7.44
C LEU A 81 24.33 6.18 -7.45
N GLU A 82 23.41 6.55 -8.33
CA GLU A 82 22.95 7.95 -8.49
C GLU A 82 21.56 8.20 -7.95
N SER A 83 20.74 7.14 -7.77
CA SER A 83 19.35 7.24 -7.35
C SER A 83 19.12 6.71 -5.94
N HIS A 84 18.10 7.25 -5.29
CA HIS A 84 17.53 6.72 -4.05
C HIS A 84 16.10 6.24 -4.29
N LEU A 85 15.84 4.97 -3.97
CA LEU A 85 14.50 4.41 -4.02
C LEU A 85 13.70 4.90 -2.82
N VAL A 86 12.56 5.53 -3.09
CA VAL A 86 11.61 5.94 -2.05
C VAL A 86 10.39 5.03 -2.10
N VAL A 87 10.29 4.15 -1.12
CA VAL A 87 9.17 3.24 -0.96
C VAL A 87 8.20 3.81 0.06
N GLY A 88 6.95 3.99 -0.32
CA GLY A 88 5.88 4.50 0.54
C GLY A 88 4.97 3.42 1.12
N SER A 89 5.33 2.14 0.97
CA SER A 89 4.52 1.01 1.39
C SER A 89 5.28 0.06 2.31
N THR A 90 4.53 -0.74 3.06
CA THR A 90 5.07 -1.86 3.86
C THR A 90 5.15 -3.17 3.08
N VAL A 91 4.94 -3.16 1.76
CA VAL A 91 5.20 -4.30 0.88
C VAL A 91 6.70 -4.43 0.61
N GLY A 92 7.16 -5.67 0.38
CA GLY A 92 8.58 -5.93 0.15
C GLY A 92 9.35 -6.33 1.42
N PRO A 93 10.70 -6.23 1.40
CA PRO A 93 11.56 -6.66 2.50
C PRO A 93 11.24 -5.97 3.83
N ASN A 94 11.55 -6.66 4.93
CA ASN A 94 11.25 -6.19 6.29
C ASN A 94 11.79 -4.79 6.62
N ILE A 95 12.87 -4.35 5.96
CA ILE A 95 13.39 -2.99 6.14
C ILE A 95 12.37 -1.93 5.70
N PHE A 96 11.59 -2.18 4.63
CA PHE A 96 10.54 -1.27 4.19
C PHE A 96 9.39 -1.24 5.20
N VAL A 97 9.02 -2.41 5.76
CA VAL A 97 8.02 -2.49 6.83
C VAL A 97 8.42 -1.62 8.02
N LYS A 98 9.69 -1.70 8.45
CA LYS A 98 10.21 -0.91 9.57
C LYS A 98 10.19 0.58 9.29
N ILE A 99 10.73 1.02 8.15
CA ILE A 99 10.83 2.46 7.80
C ILE A 99 9.44 3.06 7.59
N CYS A 100 8.64 2.45 6.73
CA CYS A 100 7.31 2.97 6.42
C CYS A 100 6.36 2.84 7.62
N GLY A 101 6.45 1.73 8.36
CA GLY A 101 5.67 1.51 9.57
C GLY A 101 5.98 2.52 10.66
N TYR A 102 7.26 2.83 10.91
CA TYR A 102 7.65 3.88 11.86
C TYR A 102 7.06 5.24 11.47
N SER A 103 7.16 5.63 10.19
CA SER A 103 6.65 6.91 9.71
C SER A 103 5.12 6.98 9.83
N THR A 104 4.41 5.93 9.41
CA THR A 104 2.94 5.89 9.45
C THR A 104 2.38 5.71 10.86
N SER A 105 3.16 5.17 11.81
CA SER A 105 2.74 5.00 13.21
C SER A 105 2.46 6.33 13.94
N GLN A 106 2.85 7.47 13.36
CA GLN A 106 2.46 8.77 13.89
C GLN A 106 0.93 8.88 14.03
N ILE A 107 0.17 8.29 13.10
CA ILE A 107 -1.30 8.25 13.14
C ILE A 107 -1.81 7.60 14.43
N SER A 108 -1.30 6.41 14.79
CA SER A 108 -1.75 5.71 16.00
C SER A 108 -1.22 6.35 17.29
N ARG A 109 -0.05 6.99 17.25
CA ARG A 109 0.50 7.74 18.40
C ARG A 109 -0.37 8.93 18.75
N GLU A 110 -0.84 9.66 17.76
CA GLU A 110 -1.79 10.76 17.97
C GLU A 110 -3.15 10.24 18.40
N LEU A 111 -3.66 9.20 17.73
CA LEU A 111 -4.96 8.62 18.05
C LEU A 111 -5.05 8.12 19.50
N ILE A 112 -3.99 7.47 20.02
CA ILE A 112 -4.02 6.95 21.40
C ILE A 112 -4.09 8.08 22.42
N VAL A 113 -3.47 9.23 22.14
CA VAL A 113 -3.56 10.43 22.98
C VAL A 113 -4.98 10.98 22.91
N GLN A 114 -5.52 11.21 21.71
CA GLN A 114 -6.86 11.73 21.50
C GLN A 114 -7.94 10.86 22.17
N ILE A 115 -7.84 9.52 22.08
CA ILE A 115 -8.76 8.61 22.76
C ILE A 115 -8.65 8.76 24.28
N LYS A 116 -7.46 8.90 24.82
CA LYS A 116 -7.28 9.10 26.28
C LYS A 116 -7.82 10.45 26.74
N ASP A 117 -7.63 11.49 25.95
CA ASP A 117 -8.14 12.83 26.26
C ASP A 117 -9.67 12.85 26.23
N GLU A 118 -10.29 12.17 25.26
CA GLU A 118 -11.74 12.10 25.09
C GLU A 118 -12.42 11.19 26.13
N PHE A 119 -11.85 9.99 26.38
CA PHE A 119 -12.50 8.94 27.19
C PHE A 119 -11.78 8.67 28.53
N GLY A 120 -10.73 9.42 28.88
CA GLY A 120 -9.91 9.22 30.06
C GLY A 120 -9.00 7.98 30.01
N LYS A 121 -9.31 7.01 29.18
CA LYS A 121 -8.58 5.74 29.01
C LYS A 121 -8.92 5.09 27.67
N ILE A 122 -8.15 4.07 27.30
CA ILE A 122 -8.53 3.23 26.15
C ILE A 122 -9.78 2.42 26.53
N PRO A 123 -10.86 2.47 25.71
CA PRO A 123 -12.10 1.75 25.96
C PRO A 123 -11.88 0.24 26.11
N ARG A 124 -12.74 -0.44 26.86
CA ARG A 124 -12.66 -1.90 27.04
C ARG A 124 -12.96 -2.69 25.76
N ARG A 125 -13.66 -2.08 24.79
CA ARG A 125 -13.94 -2.63 23.47
C ARG A 125 -13.74 -1.54 22.44
N LEU A 126 -12.57 -1.53 21.84
CA LEU A 126 -12.20 -0.61 20.76
C LEU A 126 -12.05 -1.43 19.48
N LYS A 127 -12.66 -0.96 18.40
CA LYS A 127 -12.55 -1.60 17.10
C LYS A 127 -11.90 -0.62 16.13
N LEU A 128 -10.75 -0.99 15.58
CA LEU A 128 -9.99 -0.19 14.63
C LEU A 128 -10.14 -0.81 13.22
N LEU A 129 -10.96 -0.17 12.40
CA LEU A 129 -11.22 -0.57 11.02
C LEU A 129 -10.35 0.24 10.07
N ASN A 130 -9.75 -0.42 9.08
CA ASN A 130 -9.06 0.27 7.99
C ASN A 130 -9.09 -0.56 6.70
N VAL A 131 -9.01 0.13 5.57
CA VAL A 131 -8.87 -0.51 4.26
C VAL A 131 -7.44 -1.01 4.08
N ILE A 132 -7.30 -2.11 3.33
CA ILE A 132 -6.04 -2.79 3.10
C ILE A 132 -5.76 -2.85 1.59
N GLY A 133 -4.72 -2.14 1.16
CA GLY A 133 -4.03 -2.38 -0.10
C GLY A 133 -2.67 -3.01 0.22
N GLY A 134 -1.57 -2.28 0.08
CA GLY A 134 -0.26 -2.74 0.56
C GLY A 134 -0.11 -2.87 2.08
N GLY A 135 -0.99 -2.23 2.86
CA GLY A 135 -1.10 -2.40 4.30
C GLY A 135 -0.36 -1.36 5.17
N SER A 136 0.26 -0.34 4.59
CA SER A 136 1.02 0.65 5.38
C SER A 136 0.13 1.56 6.23
N SER A 137 -0.98 2.04 5.68
CA SER A 137 -1.93 2.90 6.37
C SER A 137 -2.55 2.18 7.58
N SER A 138 -3.02 0.95 7.37
CA SER A 138 -3.62 0.14 8.44
C SER A 138 -2.60 -0.22 9.53
N TYR A 139 -1.37 -0.55 9.16
CA TYR A 139 -0.32 -0.77 10.16
C TYR A 139 -0.05 0.50 10.97
N GLY A 140 0.11 1.64 10.31
CA GLY A 140 0.32 2.91 11.00
C GLY A 140 -0.82 3.25 11.97
N PHE A 141 -2.06 2.94 11.57
CA PHE A 141 -3.26 3.15 12.39
C PHE A 141 -3.36 2.19 13.59
N TRP A 142 -2.80 0.97 13.49
CA TRP A 142 -2.88 -0.06 14.53
C TRP A 142 -1.64 -0.14 15.42
N SER A 143 -0.49 0.37 14.97
CA SER A 143 0.83 0.06 15.56
C SER A 143 0.94 0.36 17.06
N SER A 144 0.43 1.49 17.54
CA SER A 144 0.45 1.83 18.98
C SER A 144 -0.53 1.02 19.83
N PHE A 145 -1.37 0.19 19.20
CA PHE A 145 -2.33 -0.66 19.87
C PHE A 145 -1.95 -2.15 19.80
N MET A 146 -0.79 -2.49 19.24
CA MET A 146 -0.40 -3.89 19.03
C MET A 146 -0.28 -4.69 20.33
N ASP A 147 0.20 -4.06 21.41
CA ASP A 147 0.40 -4.68 22.71
C ASP A 147 -0.87 -4.81 23.55
N TYR A 148 -1.98 -4.21 23.11
CA TYR A 148 -3.26 -4.37 23.79
C TYR A 148 -3.86 -5.74 23.52
N ASP A 149 -4.52 -6.33 24.52
CA ASP A 149 -5.23 -7.59 24.37
C ASP A 149 -6.26 -7.50 23.21
N LYS A 150 -6.34 -8.56 22.40
CA LYS A 150 -7.23 -8.60 21.24
C LYS A 150 -8.72 -8.50 21.59
N LYS A 151 -9.10 -8.85 22.82
CA LYS A 151 -10.48 -8.66 23.31
C LYS A 151 -10.77 -7.22 23.66
N GLN A 152 -9.72 -6.44 23.97
CA GLN A 152 -9.85 -5.00 24.23
C GLN A 152 -9.77 -4.19 22.94
N VAL A 153 -8.78 -4.49 22.05
CA VAL A 153 -8.61 -3.76 20.79
C VAL A 153 -8.62 -4.76 19.61
N GLU A 154 -9.72 -4.75 18.88
CA GLU A 154 -9.91 -5.56 17.67
C GLU A 154 -9.41 -4.79 16.44
N PHE A 155 -8.61 -5.44 15.61
CA PHE A 155 -8.20 -4.92 14.30
C PHE A 155 -9.02 -5.57 13.20
N VAL A 156 -9.59 -4.77 12.32
CA VAL A 156 -10.39 -5.24 11.18
C VAL A 156 -9.85 -4.60 9.90
N GLY A 157 -9.28 -5.43 9.03
CA GLY A 157 -8.83 -5.03 7.71
C GLY A 157 -9.85 -5.34 6.64
N ILE A 158 -10.12 -4.39 5.74
CA ILE A 158 -11.07 -4.54 4.66
C ILE A 158 -10.33 -4.46 3.34
N GLU A 159 -10.30 -5.55 2.59
CA GLU A 159 -9.65 -5.66 1.29
C GLU A 159 -10.63 -5.34 0.14
N ALA A 160 -10.08 -4.97 -1.02
CA ALA A 160 -10.86 -4.70 -2.22
C ALA A 160 -11.32 -6.02 -2.87
N GLY A 161 -12.60 -6.30 -2.77
CA GLY A 161 -13.23 -7.50 -3.37
C GLY A 161 -13.42 -7.43 -4.88
N GLY A 162 -13.19 -6.25 -5.49
CA GLY A 162 -13.37 -6.03 -6.91
C GLY A 162 -14.84 -6.00 -7.35
N PRO A 163 -15.10 -5.99 -8.67
CA PRO A 163 -16.45 -5.99 -9.19
C PRO A 163 -17.20 -7.28 -8.84
N LYS A 164 -18.43 -7.21 -8.33
CA LYS A 164 -19.23 -8.35 -7.85
C LYS A 164 -19.37 -9.48 -8.87
N LYS A 165 -19.43 -9.15 -10.16
CA LYS A 165 -19.57 -10.13 -11.24
C LYS A 165 -18.23 -10.67 -11.77
N SER A 166 -17.11 -10.14 -11.31
CA SER A 166 -15.78 -10.56 -11.72
C SER A 166 -15.16 -11.48 -10.66
N LYS A 167 -14.28 -12.39 -11.10
CA LYS A 167 -13.41 -13.17 -10.20
C LYS A 167 -12.10 -12.42 -9.89
N LEU A 168 -11.89 -11.26 -10.51
CA LEU A 168 -10.73 -10.42 -10.26
C LEU A 168 -10.99 -9.60 -9.00
N HIS A 169 -10.17 -9.82 -7.99
CA HIS A 169 -10.22 -9.11 -6.71
C HIS A 169 -8.79 -8.72 -6.30
N ALA A 170 -8.66 -7.75 -5.42
CA ALA A 170 -7.39 -7.35 -4.80
C ALA A 170 -7.39 -7.67 -3.29
N ALA A 171 -7.76 -8.91 -2.97
CA ALA A 171 -7.99 -9.37 -1.60
C ALA A 171 -7.18 -10.65 -1.30
N PRO A 172 -5.83 -10.55 -1.17
CA PRO A 172 -4.98 -11.73 -0.99
C PRO A 172 -5.15 -12.42 0.37
N LEU A 173 -5.67 -11.75 1.39
CA LEU A 173 -5.86 -12.36 2.70
C LEU A 173 -7.20 -13.09 2.85
N THR A 174 -8.22 -12.72 2.08
CA THR A 174 -9.59 -13.24 2.23
C THR A 174 -10.01 -14.20 1.12
N ASN A 175 -9.32 -14.23 -0.02
CA ASN A 175 -9.74 -14.99 -1.20
C ASN A 175 -8.74 -16.08 -1.64
N ASN A 176 -8.39 -17.00 -0.71
CA ASN A 176 -7.62 -18.22 -1.00
C ASN A 176 -6.28 -18.03 -1.72
N SER A 177 -5.62 -16.92 -1.49
CA SER A 177 -4.27 -16.69 -2.02
C SER A 177 -3.25 -17.62 -1.37
N LYS A 178 -2.18 -17.90 -2.08
CA LYS A 178 -1.08 -18.75 -1.60
C LYS A 178 0.12 -17.87 -1.23
N ILE A 179 1.03 -18.44 -0.46
CA ILE A 179 2.32 -17.79 -0.20
C ILE A 179 3.14 -17.81 -1.50
N GLY A 180 3.66 -16.66 -1.87
CA GLY A 180 4.53 -16.46 -3.02
C GLY A 180 5.54 -15.36 -2.76
N ILE A 181 6.46 -15.17 -3.70
CA ILE A 181 7.46 -14.10 -3.63
C ILE A 181 7.04 -12.95 -4.53
N LEU A 182 6.90 -11.78 -3.95
CA LEU A 182 6.59 -10.56 -4.69
C LEU A 182 7.40 -9.39 -4.11
N HIS A 183 8.02 -8.60 -4.98
CA HIS A 183 8.84 -7.44 -4.60
C HIS A 183 9.88 -7.73 -3.50
N GLY A 184 10.49 -8.93 -3.55
CA GLY A 184 11.57 -9.34 -2.64
C GLY A 184 11.12 -9.84 -1.26
N ALA A 185 9.84 -10.17 -1.06
CA ALA A 185 9.33 -10.71 0.19
C ALA A 185 8.37 -11.87 -0.02
N ALA A 186 8.37 -12.82 0.91
CA ALA A 186 7.34 -13.87 1.01
C ALA A 186 6.08 -13.26 1.62
N GLN A 187 4.95 -13.46 0.97
CA GLN A 187 3.65 -12.89 1.36
C GLN A 187 2.50 -13.68 0.74
N TYR A 188 1.28 -13.46 1.19
CA TYR A 188 0.11 -13.93 0.45
C TYR A 188 -0.01 -13.15 -0.86
N VAL A 189 -0.13 -13.88 -1.97
CA VAL A 189 -0.18 -13.32 -3.32
C VAL A 189 -1.30 -13.98 -4.10
N ILE A 190 -2.07 -13.17 -4.81
CA ILE A 190 -3.00 -13.67 -5.82
C ILE A 190 -2.17 -14.19 -6.98
N GLN A 191 -2.28 -15.48 -7.26
CA GLN A 191 -1.49 -16.16 -8.28
C GLN A 191 -2.32 -17.24 -8.97
N ASP A 192 -1.95 -17.53 -10.20
CA ASP A 192 -2.54 -18.62 -10.98
C ASP A 192 -2.00 -20.00 -10.56
N LYS A 193 -2.41 -21.05 -11.28
CA LYS A 193 -1.97 -22.44 -11.03
C LYS A 193 -0.46 -22.64 -11.23
N ASP A 194 0.18 -21.81 -12.04
CA ASP A 194 1.59 -21.89 -12.38
C ASP A 194 2.45 -20.95 -11.49
N GLY A 195 1.83 -20.31 -10.51
CA GLY A 195 2.49 -19.40 -9.56
C GLY A 195 2.75 -18.00 -10.12
N GLN A 196 2.21 -17.67 -11.30
CA GLN A 196 2.31 -16.33 -11.85
C GLN A 196 1.37 -15.37 -11.12
N ILE A 197 1.78 -14.12 -11.01
CA ILE A 197 0.99 -13.09 -10.32
C ILE A 197 -0.32 -12.88 -11.07
N GLY A 198 -1.42 -13.07 -10.36
CA GLY A 198 -2.76 -12.91 -10.89
C GLY A 198 -3.12 -11.44 -11.15
N LEU A 199 -3.97 -11.23 -12.14
CA LEU A 199 -4.56 -9.92 -12.41
C LEU A 199 -5.57 -9.58 -11.32
N THR A 200 -5.65 -8.30 -11.01
CA THR A 200 -6.64 -7.72 -10.10
C THR A 200 -7.44 -6.64 -10.81
N ASP A 201 -8.62 -6.37 -10.30
CA ASP A 201 -9.47 -5.28 -10.75
C ASP A 201 -10.24 -4.71 -9.55
N SER A 202 -10.15 -3.41 -9.36
CA SER A 202 -10.94 -2.65 -8.39
C SER A 202 -11.04 -1.20 -8.83
N ILE A 203 -12.19 -0.61 -8.59
CA ILE A 203 -12.39 0.84 -8.76
C ILE A 203 -11.44 1.64 -7.85
N SER A 204 -11.01 1.03 -6.75
CA SER A 204 -10.10 1.63 -5.78
C SER A 204 -8.64 1.43 -6.20
N ALA A 205 -8.12 2.32 -7.06
CA ALA A 205 -6.76 2.24 -7.60
C ALA A 205 -5.66 2.13 -6.52
N GLY A 206 -5.89 2.67 -5.32
CA GLY A 206 -4.94 2.58 -4.19
C GLY A 206 -4.96 1.23 -3.47
N LEU A 207 -5.97 0.39 -3.72
CA LEU A 207 -6.12 -0.94 -3.14
C LEU A 207 -5.95 -2.05 -4.19
N ASP A 208 -5.82 -1.70 -5.46
CA ASP A 208 -5.72 -2.63 -6.59
C ASP A 208 -4.31 -3.21 -6.69
N TYR A 209 -4.04 -4.24 -5.86
CA TYR A 209 -2.71 -4.84 -5.72
C TYR A 209 -2.82 -6.33 -5.38
N SER A 210 -2.03 -7.15 -6.07
CA SER A 210 -2.12 -8.63 -5.98
C SER A 210 -1.44 -9.23 -4.74
N GLY A 211 -0.74 -8.44 -3.95
CA GLY A 211 -0.02 -8.89 -2.75
C GLY A 211 -0.41 -8.11 -1.51
N ILE A 212 0.31 -8.36 -0.42
CA ILE A 212 0.06 -7.73 0.87
C ILE A 212 1.37 -7.64 1.67
N SER A 213 1.49 -6.67 2.55
CA SER A 213 2.64 -6.61 3.48
C SER A 213 2.85 -7.92 4.23
N PRO A 214 4.09 -8.43 4.34
CA PRO A 214 4.41 -9.58 5.19
C PRO A 214 3.94 -9.42 6.63
N LEU A 215 3.86 -8.20 7.13
CA LEU A 215 3.32 -7.92 8.45
C LEU A 215 1.84 -8.29 8.56
N HIS A 216 1.01 -7.96 7.55
CA HIS A 216 -0.39 -8.35 7.55
C HIS A 216 -0.59 -9.85 7.39
N CYS A 217 0.33 -10.55 6.70
CA CYS A 217 0.37 -12.02 6.69
C CYS A 217 0.56 -12.55 8.12
N PHE A 218 1.55 -12.02 8.83
CA PHE A 218 1.79 -12.38 10.23
C PHE A 218 0.59 -12.10 11.15
N LEU A 219 -0.04 -10.92 11.02
CA LEU A 219 -1.22 -10.56 11.82
C LEU A 219 -2.43 -11.45 11.55
N LYS A 220 -2.59 -11.93 10.30
CA LYS A 220 -3.60 -12.93 9.93
C LYS A 220 -3.29 -14.28 10.58
N ASP A 221 -2.08 -14.80 10.39
CA ASP A 221 -1.69 -16.15 10.82
C ASP A 221 -1.70 -16.26 12.34
N THR A 222 -1.30 -15.22 13.05
CA THR A 222 -1.38 -15.13 14.52
C THR A 222 -2.78 -14.79 15.04
N LYS A 223 -3.75 -14.61 14.15
CA LYS A 223 -5.12 -14.19 14.50
C LYS A 223 -5.16 -12.90 15.35
N ARG A 224 -4.17 -12.02 15.18
CA ARG A 224 -4.16 -10.72 15.85
C ARG A 224 -5.11 -9.74 15.18
N ALA A 225 -5.29 -9.84 13.87
CA ALA A 225 -6.23 -9.05 13.09
C ALA A 225 -7.21 -9.96 12.34
N ARG A 226 -8.44 -9.47 12.15
CA ARG A 226 -9.45 -10.08 11.30
C ARG A 226 -9.49 -9.35 9.96
N TYR A 227 -9.65 -10.09 8.88
CA TYR A 227 -9.76 -9.54 7.54
C TYR A 227 -11.08 -9.92 6.90
N THR A 228 -11.61 -9.02 6.10
CA THR A 228 -12.80 -9.19 5.26
C THR A 228 -12.57 -8.45 3.94
N SER A 229 -13.42 -8.66 2.96
CA SER A 229 -13.40 -7.91 1.72
C SER A 229 -14.76 -7.27 1.47
N ALA A 230 -14.77 -6.18 0.70
CA ALA A 230 -15.96 -5.53 0.18
C ALA A 230 -15.84 -5.39 -1.33
N THR A 231 -16.92 -5.66 -2.05
CA THR A 231 -16.99 -5.43 -3.50
C THR A 231 -17.02 -3.94 -3.82
N ASP A 232 -16.73 -3.60 -5.08
CA ASP A 232 -16.79 -2.22 -5.54
C ASP A 232 -18.21 -1.63 -5.35
N GLU A 233 -19.25 -2.42 -5.60
CA GLU A 233 -20.65 -2.01 -5.41
C GLU A 233 -20.99 -1.77 -3.94
N GLU A 234 -20.53 -2.65 -3.04
CA GLU A 234 -20.72 -2.47 -1.59
C GLU A 234 -20.00 -1.22 -1.09
N ALA A 235 -18.77 -0.98 -1.56
CA ALA A 235 -17.99 0.19 -1.19
C ALA A 235 -18.63 1.51 -1.67
N LEU A 236 -19.25 1.50 -2.87
CA LEU A 236 -19.92 2.68 -3.41
C LEU A 236 -21.28 2.93 -2.78
N SER A 237 -21.91 1.92 -2.19
CA SER A 237 -23.23 2.03 -1.56
C SER A 237 -23.17 2.44 -0.08
N ALA A 238 -21.99 2.36 0.54
CA ALA A 238 -21.79 2.70 1.95
C ALA A 238 -21.57 4.20 2.17
#